data_24ea2588193473a11ce45fbcc5a00589
#
_entry.id   24ea2588193473a11ce45fbcc5a00589
#
_cell.length_a   1.000
_cell.length_b   1.000
_cell.length_c   1.000
_cell.angle_alpha   90.00
_cell.angle_beta   90.00
_cell.angle_gamma   90.00
#
_symmetry.space_group_name_H-M   'P 1'
#
loop_
_entity.id
_entity.type
_entity.pdbx_description
1 polymer ?
#
loop_
_entity_poly.entity_id
_entity_poly.type
_entity_poly.pdbx_seq_one_letter_code
_entity_poly.pdbx_strand_id
1 'polypeptide(L)'
;RPMQRSLHLPFHFHHRFAIIAGGGLYLLYRANRQREEVQRWRAAILLRLPVAGEIIRKNMQAQCCKLLDLLCAAGVPLLAGVGMLREVIGFHPYRKSFDEIERRLERGDAFAETLARFPDLYDRKLTALVRVGEQTNRLPEMLHRQGETLTEELEYAIRRMGAMLEPALILLVGILVATILIAMYMPMFSLGGIMG
;
A
#
# COMPACT_ATOMS: atom_id res chain seq x y z
N ARG A 1 -57.43 -24.78 -27.59
CA ARG A 1 -57.08 -23.64 -26.73
C ARG A 1 -55.74 -23.96 -26.04
N PRO A 2 -54.66 -23.36 -26.43
CA PRO A 2 -53.35 -23.63 -25.82
C PRO A 2 -53.12 -22.68 -24.65
N MET A 3 -52.60 -23.26 -23.58
CA MET A 3 -52.07 -22.62 -22.42
C MET A 3 -50.80 -21.86 -22.77
N GLN A 4 -50.81 -20.52 -22.73
CA GLN A 4 -49.62 -19.71 -22.56
C GLN A 4 -49.23 -19.71 -21.08
N ARG A 5 -48.31 -20.59 -20.70
CA ARG A 5 -47.58 -20.48 -19.44
C ARG A 5 -46.41 -19.49 -19.60
N SER A 6 -46.65 -18.36 -19.01
CA SER A 6 -45.73 -17.26 -18.80
C SER A 6 -44.35 -17.72 -18.29
N LEU A 7 -43.33 -17.45 -19.10
CA LEU A 7 -41.92 -17.59 -18.76
C LEU A 7 -41.41 -16.28 -18.11
N HIS A 8 -41.95 -16.00 -16.92
CA HIS A 8 -41.44 -14.90 -16.09
C HIS A 8 -40.80 -15.43 -14.82
N LEU A 9 -39.59 -16.00 -14.96
CA LEU A 9 -38.60 -16.22 -13.88
C LEU A 9 -37.31 -16.65 -14.59
N PRO A 10 -36.15 -16.04 -14.35
CA PRO A 10 -35.57 -15.78 -13.04
C PRO A 10 -34.62 -14.55 -12.94
N PHE A 11 -35.06 -13.36 -13.39
CA PHE A 11 -34.16 -12.19 -13.35
C PHE A 11 -33.87 -11.71 -11.91
N HIS A 12 -34.80 -11.93 -10.99
CA HIS A 12 -34.64 -11.55 -9.58
C HIS A 12 -33.74 -12.50 -8.76
N PHE A 13 -33.52 -13.73 -9.23
CA PHE A 13 -32.72 -14.70 -8.48
C PHE A 13 -31.22 -14.40 -8.60
N HIS A 14 -30.74 -13.93 -9.75
CA HIS A 14 -29.34 -13.61 -9.99
C HIS A 14 -28.86 -12.38 -9.19
N HIS A 15 -29.68 -11.34 -9.03
CA HIS A 15 -29.34 -10.17 -8.22
C HIS A 15 -29.21 -10.49 -6.73
N ARG A 16 -30.10 -11.32 -6.20
CA ARG A 16 -30.04 -11.75 -4.78
C ARG A 16 -28.84 -12.64 -4.52
N PHE A 17 -28.49 -13.50 -5.45
CA PHE A 17 -27.32 -14.37 -5.36
C PHE A 17 -26.02 -13.56 -5.47
N ALA A 18 -25.95 -12.57 -6.34
CA ALA A 18 -24.81 -11.67 -6.48
C ALA A 18 -24.60 -10.80 -5.22
N ILE A 19 -25.69 -10.32 -4.60
CA ILE A 19 -25.62 -9.55 -3.35
C ILE A 19 -25.21 -10.43 -2.18
N ILE A 20 -25.70 -11.65 -2.08
CA ILE A 20 -25.35 -12.61 -1.03
C ILE A 20 -23.91 -13.10 -1.22
N ALA A 21 -23.49 -13.39 -2.46
CA ALA A 21 -22.12 -13.77 -2.78
C ALA A 21 -21.14 -12.61 -2.53
N GLY A 22 -21.50 -11.37 -2.91
CA GLY A 22 -20.71 -10.17 -2.63
C GLY A 22 -20.64 -9.86 -1.13
N GLY A 23 -21.73 -9.98 -0.41
CA GLY A 23 -21.78 -9.82 1.05
C GLY A 23 -20.99 -10.90 1.79
N GLY A 24 -21.10 -12.17 1.36
CA GLY A 24 -20.35 -13.28 1.88
C GLY A 24 -18.85 -13.13 1.62
N LEU A 25 -18.48 -12.73 0.40
CA LEU A 25 -17.07 -12.44 0.04
C LEU A 25 -16.52 -11.23 0.83
N TYR A 26 -17.33 -10.20 1.03
CA TYR A 26 -16.97 -9.04 1.86
C TYR A 26 -16.80 -9.41 3.33
N LEU A 27 -17.68 -10.25 3.87
CA LEU A 27 -17.57 -10.74 5.26
C LEU A 27 -16.37 -11.68 5.43
N LEU A 28 -16.12 -12.58 4.49
CA LEU A 28 -14.91 -13.41 4.46
C LEU A 28 -13.64 -12.57 4.33
N TYR A 29 -13.67 -11.54 3.49
CA TYR A 29 -12.58 -10.58 3.35
C TYR A 29 -12.33 -9.82 4.66
N ARG A 30 -13.39 -9.36 5.33
CA ARG A 30 -13.34 -8.64 6.61
C ARG A 30 -12.87 -9.54 7.76
N ALA A 31 -13.37 -10.76 7.85
CA ALA A 31 -13.00 -11.74 8.89
C ALA A 31 -11.55 -12.23 8.72
N ASN A 32 -11.10 -12.37 7.46
CA ASN A 32 -9.76 -12.86 7.15
C ASN A 32 -8.68 -11.73 7.18
N ARG A 33 -9.11 -10.47 7.28
CA ARG A 33 -8.22 -9.30 7.29
C ARG A 33 -7.30 -9.25 8.52
N GLN A 34 -7.69 -9.92 9.62
CA GLN A 34 -6.95 -9.92 10.89
C GLN A 34 -6.00 -11.12 11.06
N ARG A 35 -6.01 -12.10 10.15
CA ARG A 35 -5.06 -13.22 10.22
C ARG A 35 -3.67 -12.72 9.81
N GLU A 36 -2.67 -12.97 10.67
CA GLU A 36 -1.27 -12.59 10.45
C GLU A 36 -0.71 -13.10 9.11
N GLU A 37 -1.11 -14.28 8.68
CA GLU A 37 -0.69 -14.86 7.40
C GLU A 37 -1.18 -14.05 6.20
N VAL A 38 -2.43 -13.56 6.24
CA VAL A 38 -2.99 -12.71 5.18
C VAL A 38 -2.32 -11.35 5.17
N GLN A 39 -2.01 -10.79 6.33
CA GLN A 39 -1.25 -9.54 6.44
C GLN A 39 0.17 -9.69 5.87
N ARG A 40 0.85 -10.81 6.14
CA ARG A 40 2.17 -11.13 5.56
C ARG A 40 2.12 -11.21 4.03
N TRP A 41 1.14 -11.94 3.49
CA TRP A 41 1.00 -12.13 2.05
C TRP A 41 0.69 -10.82 1.32
N ARG A 42 -0.24 -10.04 1.86
CA ARG A 42 -0.59 -8.72 1.35
C ARG A 42 0.59 -7.75 1.41
N ALA A 43 1.30 -7.71 2.54
CA ALA A 43 2.48 -6.87 2.71
C ALA A 43 3.58 -7.24 1.70
N ALA A 44 3.82 -8.55 1.48
CA ALA A 44 4.80 -9.02 0.52
C ALA A 44 4.43 -8.63 -0.93
N ILE A 45 3.15 -8.71 -1.30
CA ILE A 45 2.68 -8.28 -2.62
C ILE A 45 2.79 -6.76 -2.77
N LEU A 46 2.31 -5.99 -1.78
CA LEU A 46 2.37 -4.54 -1.83
C LEU A 46 3.81 -4.01 -1.91
N LEU A 47 4.74 -4.60 -1.17
CA LEU A 47 6.16 -4.21 -1.20
C LEU A 47 6.85 -4.60 -2.51
N ARG A 48 6.33 -5.61 -3.24
CA ARG A 48 6.86 -6.02 -4.55
C ARG A 48 6.37 -5.15 -5.72
N LEU A 49 5.29 -4.42 -5.55
CA LEU A 49 4.83 -3.47 -6.56
C LEU A 49 5.80 -2.27 -6.62
N PRO A 50 6.38 -1.98 -7.80
CA PRO A 50 7.50 -1.03 -7.90
C PRO A 50 7.14 0.39 -7.42
N VAL A 51 5.91 0.84 -7.62
CA VAL A 51 5.46 2.19 -7.22
C VAL A 51 4.84 2.17 -5.81
N ALA A 52 3.92 1.25 -5.54
CA ALA A 52 3.23 1.17 -4.24
C ALA A 52 4.21 0.78 -3.11
N GLY A 53 5.15 -0.12 -3.37
CA GLY A 53 6.16 -0.54 -2.39
C GLY A 53 7.10 0.60 -2.00
N GLU A 54 7.48 1.46 -2.94
CA GLU A 54 8.30 2.65 -2.67
C GLU A 54 7.55 3.64 -1.76
N ILE A 55 6.29 3.94 -2.08
CA ILE A 55 5.44 4.85 -1.31
C ILE A 55 5.26 4.33 0.12
N ILE A 56 4.95 3.04 0.29
CA ILE A 56 4.74 2.43 1.60
C ILE A 56 6.03 2.49 2.42
N ARG A 57 7.19 2.13 1.85
CA ARG A 57 8.48 2.20 2.55
C ARG A 57 8.80 3.61 3.00
N LYS A 58 8.72 4.60 2.11
CA LYS A 58 8.98 6.02 2.45
C LYS A 58 8.05 6.52 3.53
N ASN A 59 6.75 6.21 3.44
CA ASN A 59 5.77 6.59 4.45
C ASN A 59 6.08 5.98 5.82
N MET A 60 6.38 4.68 5.88
CA MET A 60 6.70 4.01 7.14
C MET A 60 8.00 4.55 7.74
N GLN A 61 9.05 4.73 6.93
CA GLN A 61 10.31 5.30 7.39
C GLN A 61 10.14 6.75 7.87
N ALA A 62 9.37 7.58 7.16
CA ALA A 62 9.07 8.94 7.58
C ALA A 62 8.35 8.98 8.94
N GLN A 63 7.36 8.11 9.14
CA GLN A 63 6.66 7.98 10.42
C GLN A 63 7.60 7.53 11.53
N CYS A 64 8.46 6.53 11.29
CA CYS A 64 9.46 6.09 12.26
C CYS A 64 10.39 7.23 12.66
N CYS A 65 10.95 7.96 11.69
CA CYS A 65 11.87 9.06 11.93
C CYS A 65 11.20 10.18 12.75
N LYS A 66 9.99 10.62 12.35
CA LYS A 66 9.26 11.69 13.04
C LYS A 66 8.87 11.33 14.47
N LEU A 67 8.40 10.10 14.68
CA LEU A 67 8.02 9.65 16.02
C LEU A 67 9.25 9.50 16.93
N LEU A 68 10.34 8.91 16.43
CA LEU A 68 11.59 8.80 17.21
C LEU A 68 12.20 10.17 17.50
N ASP A 69 12.19 11.10 16.53
CA ASP A 69 12.64 12.48 16.76
C ASP A 69 11.85 13.13 17.91
N LEU A 70 10.53 13.09 17.86
CA LEU A 70 9.67 13.64 18.92
C LEU A 70 9.90 13.00 20.28
N LEU A 71 10.04 11.67 20.33
CA LEU A 71 10.27 10.94 21.57
C LEU A 71 11.65 11.23 22.15
N CYS A 72 12.70 11.24 21.32
CA CYS A 72 14.04 11.57 21.76
C CYS A 72 14.17 13.04 22.18
N ALA A 73 13.49 13.97 21.49
CA ALA A 73 13.43 15.38 21.88
C ALA A 73 12.70 15.57 23.22
N ALA A 74 11.72 14.72 23.53
CA ALA A 74 11.04 14.68 24.83
C ALA A 74 11.85 13.97 25.93
N GLY A 75 13.09 13.51 25.63
CA GLY A 75 13.95 12.83 26.61
C GLY A 75 13.61 11.35 26.80
N VAL A 76 12.79 10.75 25.94
CA VAL A 76 12.48 9.31 25.99
C VAL A 76 13.70 8.52 25.49
N PRO A 77 14.19 7.52 26.24
CA PRO A 77 15.26 6.66 25.77
C PRO A 77 14.91 5.96 24.45
N LEU A 78 15.88 5.83 23.55
CA LEU A 78 15.69 5.22 22.22
C LEU A 78 15.01 3.85 22.27
N LEU A 79 15.42 3.00 23.22
CA LEU A 79 14.85 1.67 23.43
C LEU A 79 13.33 1.75 23.69
N ALA A 80 12.92 2.62 24.63
CA ALA A 80 11.50 2.83 24.92
C ALA A 80 10.75 3.43 23.72
N GLY A 81 11.41 4.34 22.96
CA GLY A 81 10.88 4.91 21.73
C GLY A 81 10.59 3.85 20.67
N VAL A 82 11.49 2.90 20.47
CA VAL A 82 11.28 1.77 19.53
C VAL A 82 10.10 0.88 19.96
N GLY A 83 9.96 0.61 21.27
CA GLY A 83 8.80 -0.11 21.80
C GLY A 83 7.48 0.61 21.49
N MET A 84 7.44 1.95 21.62
CA MET A 84 6.26 2.76 21.26
C MET A 84 5.95 2.74 19.76
N LEU A 85 6.98 2.73 18.89
CA LEU A 85 6.77 2.58 17.44
C LEU A 85 6.02 1.31 17.09
N ARG A 86 6.29 0.21 17.77
CA ARG A 86 5.61 -1.08 17.58
C ARG A 86 4.10 -0.97 17.81
N GLU A 87 3.66 -0.15 18.76
CA GLU A 87 2.24 0.03 19.07
C GLU A 87 1.54 0.94 18.03
N VAL A 88 2.25 1.95 17.53
CA VAL A 88 1.70 2.94 16.61
C VAL A 88 1.71 2.46 15.16
N ILE A 89 2.78 1.80 14.73
CA ILE A 89 2.96 1.36 13.34
C ILE A 89 2.32 0.00 13.14
N GLY A 90 1.12 0.00 12.53
CA GLY A 90 0.34 -1.21 12.30
C GLY A 90 0.80 -2.09 11.13
N PHE A 91 1.79 -1.67 10.33
CA PHE A 91 2.25 -2.44 9.17
C PHE A 91 3.15 -3.61 9.60
N HIS A 92 2.65 -4.83 9.42
CA HIS A 92 3.22 -6.06 9.95
C HIS A 92 4.74 -6.24 9.77
N PRO A 93 5.37 -6.00 8.58
CA PRO A 93 6.82 -6.16 8.41
C PRO A 93 7.63 -5.24 9.33
N TYR A 94 7.20 -4.00 9.52
CA TYR A 94 7.85 -3.03 10.41
C TYR A 94 7.65 -3.40 11.88
N ARG A 95 6.43 -3.81 12.27
CA ARG A 95 6.19 -4.31 13.63
C ARG A 95 7.15 -5.43 14.01
N LYS A 96 7.31 -6.40 13.13
CA LYS A 96 8.24 -7.51 13.35
C LYS A 96 9.69 -7.07 13.41
N SER A 97 10.09 -6.06 12.61
CA SER A 97 11.44 -5.52 12.69
C SER A 97 11.69 -4.82 14.03
N PHE A 98 10.70 -4.10 14.58
CA PHE A 98 10.83 -3.45 15.89
C PHE A 98 11.05 -4.46 17.03
N ASP A 99 10.39 -5.61 17.02
CA ASP A 99 10.62 -6.68 18.02
C ASP A 99 12.08 -7.16 18.03
N GLU A 100 12.70 -7.24 16.86
CA GLU A 100 14.12 -7.65 16.76
C GLU A 100 15.05 -6.50 17.09
N ILE A 101 14.74 -5.26 16.66
CA ILE A 101 15.50 -4.06 16.96
C ILE A 101 15.53 -3.83 18.47
N GLU A 102 14.39 -3.90 19.16
CA GLU A 102 14.27 -3.75 20.61
C GLU A 102 15.16 -4.76 21.35
N ARG A 103 15.05 -6.04 21.02
CA ARG A 103 15.89 -7.11 21.63
C ARG A 103 17.40 -6.90 21.42
N ARG A 104 17.82 -6.31 20.31
CA ARG A 104 19.22 -6.02 20.02
C ARG A 104 19.73 -4.80 20.75
N LEU A 105 18.91 -3.74 20.80
CA LEU A 105 19.23 -2.56 21.59
C LEU A 105 19.37 -2.90 23.07
N GLU A 106 18.55 -3.82 23.62
CA GLU A 106 18.70 -4.34 24.98
C GLU A 106 20.06 -5.04 25.23
N ARG A 107 20.63 -5.64 24.16
CA ARG A 107 21.96 -6.28 24.22
C ARG A 107 23.12 -5.29 24.05
N GLY A 108 22.80 -4.02 23.75
CA GLY A 108 23.77 -2.97 23.51
C GLY A 108 24.25 -2.85 22.06
N ASP A 109 23.58 -3.52 21.10
CA ASP A 109 23.89 -3.34 19.68
C ASP A 109 23.56 -1.91 19.25
N ALA A 110 24.37 -1.33 18.34
CA ALA A 110 24.12 0.00 17.79
C ALA A 110 22.80 0.02 16.96
N PHE A 111 22.02 1.09 17.08
CA PHE A 111 20.75 1.23 16.38
C PHE A 111 20.91 1.15 14.86
N ALA A 112 21.91 1.83 14.30
CA ALA A 112 22.22 1.76 12.88
C ALA A 112 22.50 0.33 12.39
N GLU A 113 23.18 -0.49 13.21
CA GLU A 113 23.49 -1.89 12.86
C GLU A 113 22.24 -2.77 12.90
N THR A 114 21.33 -2.49 13.83
CA THR A 114 20.05 -3.21 13.91
C THR A 114 19.16 -2.90 12.71
N LEU A 115 19.09 -1.63 12.27
CA LEU A 115 18.35 -1.22 11.06
C LEU A 115 18.94 -1.86 9.78
N ALA A 116 20.27 -1.94 9.68
CA ALA A 116 20.96 -2.49 8.52
C ALA A 116 20.63 -3.97 8.23
N ARG A 117 20.06 -4.69 9.20
CA ARG A 117 19.61 -6.09 9.03
C ARG A 117 18.33 -6.22 8.23
N PHE A 118 17.60 -5.13 8.04
CA PHE A 118 16.34 -5.10 7.30
C PHE A 118 16.45 -4.16 6.08
N PRO A 119 17.31 -4.50 5.08
CA PRO A 119 17.55 -3.63 3.92
C PRO A 119 16.32 -3.43 3.04
N ASP A 120 15.34 -4.35 3.11
CA ASP A 120 14.07 -4.23 2.41
C ASP A 120 13.11 -3.20 3.03
N LEU A 121 13.30 -2.87 4.31
CA LEU A 121 12.46 -1.95 5.07
C LEU A 121 13.12 -0.60 5.31
N TYR A 122 14.44 -0.59 5.57
CA TYR A 122 15.22 0.61 5.86
C TYR A 122 16.30 0.77 4.81
N ASP A 123 16.30 1.90 4.12
CA ASP A 123 17.27 2.17 3.08
C ASP A 123 18.67 2.46 3.64
N ARG A 124 19.67 2.39 2.76
CA ARG A 124 21.07 2.64 3.14
C ARG A 124 21.29 4.08 3.58
N LYS A 125 20.53 5.04 3.03
CA LYS A 125 20.63 6.46 3.36
C LYS A 125 20.21 6.69 4.81
N LEU A 126 19.03 6.15 5.20
CA LEU A 126 18.55 6.24 6.58
C LEU A 126 19.54 5.58 7.55
N THR A 127 19.99 4.36 7.26
CA THR A 127 20.94 3.62 8.10
C THR A 127 22.25 4.38 8.29
N ALA A 128 22.78 5.00 7.21
CA ALA A 128 24.00 5.80 7.28
C ALA A 128 23.82 7.07 8.13
N LEU A 129 22.68 7.77 7.98
CA LEU A 129 22.39 8.96 8.78
C LEU A 129 22.20 8.64 10.26
N VAL A 130 21.51 7.55 10.57
CA VAL A 130 21.35 7.06 11.95
C VAL A 130 22.73 6.74 12.56
N ARG A 131 23.62 6.09 11.81
CA ARG A 131 25.00 5.80 12.28
C ARG A 131 25.78 7.08 12.62
N VAL A 132 25.69 8.08 11.75
CA VAL A 132 26.33 9.37 12.02
C VAL A 132 25.69 10.02 13.26
N GLY A 133 24.38 10.00 13.39
CA GLY A 133 23.65 10.54 14.54
C GLY A 133 24.02 9.87 15.86
N GLU A 134 24.20 8.54 15.87
CA GLU A 134 24.67 7.79 17.05
C GLU A 134 26.10 8.17 17.42
N GLN A 135 27.02 8.21 16.45
CA GLN A 135 28.42 8.53 16.68
C GLN A 135 28.66 9.96 17.14
N THR A 136 27.82 10.89 16.70
CA THR A 136 27.92 12.33 17.04
C THR A 136 27.01 12.74 18.19
N ASN A 137 26.24 11.81 18.77
CA ASN A 137 25.24 12.09 19.80
C ASN A 137 24.17 13.13 19.33
N ARG A 138 23.87 13.12 18.03
CA ARG A 138 22.88 14.01 17.37
C ARG A 138 21.79 13.21 16.65
N LEU A 139 21.42 12.06 17.22
CA LEU A 139 20.43 11.19 16.62
C LEU A 139 19.08 11.89 16.37
N PRO A 140 18.51 12.69 17.31
CA PRO A 140 17.26 13.40 17.07
C PRO A 140 17.33 14.32 15.86
N GLU A 141 18.38 15.12 15.73
CA GLU A 141 18.59 16.03 14.60
C GLU A 141 18.64 15.29 13.25
N MET A 142 19.33 14.15 13.20
CA MET A 142 19.43 13.33 12.00
C MET A 142 18.10 12.69 11.66
N LEU A 143 17.34 12.22 12.65
CA LEU A 143 16.00 11.65 12.47
C LEU A 143 15.00 12.72 11.98
N HIS A 144 15.03 13.93 12.56
CA HIS A 144 14.23 15.05 12.12
C HIS A 144 14.44 15.35 10.64
N ARG A 145 15.69 15.61 10.26
CA ARG A 145 16.07 15.93 8.88
C ARG A 145 15.70 14.83 7.89
N GLN A 146 15.90 13.57 8.27
CA GLN A 146 15.54 12.44 7.42
C GLN A 146 14.02 12.29 7.32
N GLY A 147 13.28 12.52 8.38
CA GLY A 147 11.82 12.50 8.40
C GLY A 147 11.21 13.54 7.45
N GLU A 148 11.76 14.74 7.40
CA GLU A 148 11.36 15.80 6.45
C GLU A 148 11.68 15.38 5.01
N THR A 149 12.91 14.96 4.74
CA THR A 149 13.34 14.50 3.40
C THR A 149 12.45 13.37 2.88
N LEU A 150 12.16 12.37 3.72
CA LEU A 150 11.29 11.24 3.34
C LEU A 150 9.85 11.69 3.07
N THR A 151 9.37 12.71 3.77
CA THR A 151 8.04 13.28 3.54
C THR A 151 7.98 13.97 2.18
N GLU A 152 8.97 14.78 1.84
CA GLU A 152 9.06 15.43 0.54
C GLU A 152 9.18 14.41 -0.61
N GLU A 153 10.02 13.40 -0.43
CA GLU A 153 10.17 12.30 -1.39
C GLU A 153 8.87 11.49 -1.56
N LEU A 154 8.11 11.30 -0.47
CA LEU A 154 6.81 10.65 -0.48
C LEU A 154 5.78 11.45 -1.28
N GLU A 155 5.69 12.76 -1.02
CA GLU A 155 4.81 13.65 -1.76
C GLU A 155 5.15 13.67 -3.26
N TYR A 156 6.43 13.69 -3.61
CA TYR A 156 6.86 13.60 -5.00
C TYR A 156 6.45 12.28 -5.64
N ALA A 157 6.61 11.15 -4.95
CA ALA A 157 6.21 9.83 -5.43
C ALA A 157 4.69 9.76 -5.66
N ILE A 158 3.88 10.34 -4.75
CA ILE A 158 2.42 10.40 -4.88
C ILE A 158 2.01 11.27 -6.08
N ARG A 159 2.61 12.45 -6.24
CA ARG A 159 2.34 13.33 -7.40
C ARG A 159 2.70 12.65 -8.72
N ARG A 160 3.84 11.96 -8.77
CA ARG A 160 4.26 11.20 -9.96
C ARG A 160 3.27 10.08 -10.30
N MET A 161 2.76 9.38 -9.30
CA MET A 161 1.73 8.35 -9.51
C MET A 161 0.44 8.96 -10.07
N GLY A 162 0.02 10.12 -9.56
CA GLY A 162 -1.14 10.87 -10.09
C GLY A 162 -0.97 11.25 -11.56
N ALA A 163 0.19 11.75 -11.93
CA ALA A 163 0.50 12.11 -13.31
C ALA A 163 0.50 10.91 -14.29
N MET A 164 0.76 9.69 -13.80
CA MET A 164 0.69 8.47 -14.61
C MET A 164 -0.76 7.97 -14.82
N LEU A 165 -1.69 8.36 -13.96
CA LEU A 165 -3.10 7.97 -14.08
C LEU A 165 -3.81 8.71 -15.21
N GLU A 166 -3.41 9.95 -15.52
CA GLU A 166 -4.03 10.76 -16.56
C GLU A 166 -3.93 10.13 -17.96
N PRO A 167 -2.75 9.73 -18.47
CA PRO A 167 -2.65 9.01 -19.73
C PRO A 167 -3.40 7.67 -19.74
N ALA A 168 -3.41 6.97 -18.62
CA ALA A 168 -4.12 5.69 -18.51
C ALA A 168 -5.64 5.88 -18.61
N LEU A 169 -6.20 6.94 -18.02
CA LEU A 169 -7.62 7.28 -18.12
C LEU A 169 -7.99 7.68 -19.55
N ILE A 170 -7.17 8.48 -20.22
CA ILE A 170 -7.40 8.88 -21.62
C ILE A 170 -7.44 7.64 -22.53
N LEU A 171 -6.50 6.72 -22.35
CA LEU A 171 -6.44 5.47 -23.11
C LEU A 171 -7.65 4.59 -22.85
N LEU A 172 -8.07 4.45 -21.60
CA LEU A 172 -9.25 3.68 -21.21
C LEU A 172 -10.53 4.26 -21.83
N VAL A 173 -10.72 5.58 -21.75
CA VAL A 173 -11.88 6.27 -22.35
C VAL A 173 -11.83 6.14 -23.88
N GLY A 174 -10.66 6.28 -24.51
CA GLY A 174 -10.48 6.09 -25.94
C GLY A 174 -10.89 4.68 -26.42
N ILE A 175 -10.47 3.64 -25.70
CA ILE A 175 -10.88 2.26 -25.99
C ILE A 175 -12.39 2.08 -25.83
N LEU A 176 -12.99 2.64 -24.78
CA LEU A 176 -14.43 2.58 -24.56
C LEU A 176 -15.21 3.21 -25.70
N VAL A 177 -14.84 4.43 -26.10
CA VAL A 177 -15.47 5.17 -27.22
C VAL A 177 -15.30 4.40 -28.53
N ALA A 178 -14.08 3.92 -28.82
CA ALA A 178 -13.82 3.12 -30.02
C ALA A 178 -14.72 1.86 -30.08
N THR A 179 -14.88 1.17 -28.95
CA THR A 179 -15.76 -0.03 -28.86
C THR A 179 -17.22 0.33 -29.18
N ILE A 180 -17.71 1.44 -28.62
CA ILE A 180 -19.08 1.90 -28.88
C ILE A 180 -19.27 2.26 -30.36
N LEU A 181 -18.33 2.97 -30.96
CA LEU A 181 -18.39 3.34 -32.38
C LEU A 181 -18.39 2.10 -33.28
N ILE A 182 -17.50 1.13 -33.03
CA ILE A 182 -17.45 -0.12 -33.81
C ILE A 182 -18.79 -0.87 -33.68
N ALA A 183 -19.35 -0.98 -32.47
CA ALA A 183 -20.62 -1.63 -32.23
C ALA A 183 -21.79 -0.95 -32.98
N MET A 184 -21.74 0.39 -33.10
CA MET A 184 -22.76 1.17 -33.81
C MET A 184 -22.61 1.08 -35.33
N TYR A 185 -21.37 1.07 -35.86
CA TYR A 185 -21.14 1.04 -37.30
C TYR A 185 -21.22 -0.38 -37.90
N MET A 186 -20.90 -1.42 -37.14
CA MET A 186 -20.92 -2.81 -37.62
C MET A 186 -22.22 -3.24 -38.28
N PRO A 187 -23.46 -2.95 -37.73
CA PRO A 187 -24.72 -3.29 -38.41
C PRO A 187 -24.94 -2.48 -39.69
N MET A 188 -24.42 -1.25 -39.81
CA MET A 188 -24.57 -0.47 -41.03
C MET A 188 -23.79 -1.04 -42.22
N PHE A 189 -22.57 -1.57 -41.96
CA PHE A 189 -21.77 -2.21 -43.00
C PHE A 189 -22.37 -3.56 -43.45
N SER A 190 -23.00 -4.31 -42.55
CA SER A 190 -23.68 -5.57 -42.91
C SER A 190 -24.91 -5.39 -43.80
N LEU A 191 -25.63 -4.26 -43.64
CA LEU A 191 -26.79 -3.91 -44.49
C LEU A 191 -26.35 -3.39 -45.87
N GLY A 192 -25.21 -2.70 -45.96
CA GLY A 192 -24.68 -2.23 -47.24
C GLY A 192 -24.14 -3.35 -48.17
N GLY A 193 -23.71 -4.50 -47.59
CA GLY A 193 -23.24 -5.67 -48.37
C GLY A 193 -24.33 -6.56 -48.95
N ILE A 194 -25.61 -6.32 -48.64
CA ILE A 194 -26.75 -7.12 -49.15
C ILE A 194 -27.43 -6.45 -50.38
N MET A 195 -27.07 -5.19 -50.67
CA MET A 195 -27.65 -4.43 -51.77
C MET A 195 -26.68 -4.19 -52.95
N GLY A 196 -25.60 -4.98 -53.05
CA GLY A 196 -24.61 -4.93 -54.14
C GLY A 196 -24.63 -6.23 -55.00
#